data_57bd83590578064ba5ec6bb9572a0721
#
_entry.id   57bd83590578064ba5ec6bb9572a0721
#
_cell.length_a   1.000
_cell.length_b   1.000
_cell.length_c   1.000
_cell.angle_alpha   90.00
_cell.angle_beta   90.00
_cell.angle_gamma   90.00
#
_symmetry.space_group_name_H-M   'P 1'
#
loop_
_entity.id
_entity.type
_entity.pdbx_description
1 polymer ?
#
loop_
_entity_poly.entity_id
_entity_poly.type
_entity_poly.pdbx_seq_one_letter_code
_entity_poly.pdbx_strand_id
1 'polypeptide(L)'
;MRSYLGVLAAMLVSVMFTTNTAHADVPRTLDGNGMLVGSWIAPVQLAIFCEPQCPHCAEFESTDGDRLAAALAGGRLAITYRFMTFLDGRHHNDVSARLTNALFLAADPATSPMAYQAFVQDLYRHQSADGPSNDAVAAMARESGLPDVVADRIAAGDNAVDAAAVNDANKARLKEANPDNPGTPTIYNLNTKSVVDTQDPGWLDALAS
;
A
#
# COMPACT_ATOMS: atom_id res chain seq x y z
N MET A 1 -22.17 69.06 32.87
CA MET A 1 -22.54 68.03 31.92
C MET A 1 -21.27 67.37 31.47
N ARG A 2 -21.01 66.15 31.92
CA ARG A 2 -19.79 65.32 31.52
C ARG A 2 -20.30 64.14 30.77
N SER A 3 -20.00 64.11 29.44
CA SER A 3 -20.30 62.98 28.53
C SER A 3 -19.25 61.95 28.69
N TYR A 4 -19.61 60.69 29.05
CA TYR A 4 -18.77 59.54 29.04
C TYR A 4 -18.96 58.78 27.66
N LEU A 5 -17.96 58.85 26.81
CA LEU A 5 -17.88 57.96 25.64
C LEU A 5 -17.39 56.57 26.11
N GLY A 6 -18.26 55.59 26.01
CA GLY A 6 -17.88 54.19 26.23
C GLY A 6 -17.29 53.60 24.95
N VAL A 7 -16.05 53.16 25.03
CA VAL A 7 -15.37 52.39 23.96
C VAL A 7 -15.71 50.93 24.16
N LEU A 8 -16.51 50.35 23.25
CA LEU A 8 -16.76 48.93 23.14
C LEU A 8 -15.59 48.29 22.35
N ALA A 9 -14.71 47.60 23.04
CA ALA A 9 -13.69 46.76 22.39
C ALA A 9 -14.30 45.42 22.04
N ALA A 10 -14.53 45.20 20.74
CA ALA A 10 -14.92 43.88 20.21
C ALA A 10 -13.71 42.95 20.15
N MET A 11 -13.63 41.96 21.05
CA MET A 11 -12.67 40.88 20.95
C MET A 11 -13.09 39.87 19.85
N LEU A 12 -12.40 39.90 18.72
CA LEU A 12 -12.47 38.85 17.70
C LEU A 12 -11.70 37.65 18.21
N VAL A 13 -12.39 36.61 18.65
CA VAL A 13 -11.81 35.29 18.93
C VAL A 13 -11.64 34.58 17.61
N SER A 14 -10.41 34.61 17.08
CA SER A 14 -10.04 33.77 15.92
C SER A 14 -9.91 32.32 16.37
N VAL A 15 -10.92 31.50 16.09
CA VAL A 15 -10.84 30.05 16.25
C VAL A 15 -9.98 29.52 15.10
N MET A 16 -8.71 29.25 15.38
CA MET A 16 -7.86 28.50 14.45
C MET A 16 -8.30 27.05 14.46
N PHE A 17 -9.03 26.64 13.43
CA PHE A 17 -9.19 25.21 13.14
C PHE A 17 -7.85 24.68 12.68
N THR A 18 -7.09 24.05 13.55
CA THR A 18 -6.00 23.18 13.17
C THR A 18 -6.63 21.97 12.51
N THR A 19 -6.63 21.94 11.18
CA THR A 19 -6.90 20.70 10.44
C THR A 19 -5.75 19.75 10.78
N ASN A 20 -6.00 18.87 11.73
CA ASN A 20 -5.12 17.74 11.99
C ASN A 20 -5.29 16.81 10.80
N THR A 21 -4.50 17.01 9.73
CA THR A 21 -4.31 16.00 8.71
C THR A 21 -3.60 14.86 9.40
N ALA A 22 -4.37 13.90 9.92
CA ALA A 22 -3.83 12.62 10.30
C ALA A 22 -3.14 12.08 9.04
N HIS A 23 -1.82 12.15 8.99
CA HIS A 23 -1.06 11.34 8.05
C HIS A 23 -1.41 9.90 8.42
N ALA A 24 -2.29 9.30 7.62
CA ALA A 24 -2.53 7.88 7.76
C ALA A 24 -1.19 7.21 7.43
N ASP A 25 -0.60 6.56 8.41
CA ASP A 25 0.54 5.67 8.24
C ASP A 25 0.11 4.43 7.44
N VAL A 26 1.08 3.61 7.07
CA VAL A 26 0.83 2.30 6.45
C VAL A 26 1.07 1.22 7.49
N PRO A 27 0.07 0.91 8.35
CA PRO A 27 0.25 -0.10 9.39
C PRO A 27 0.30 -1.49 8.81
N ARG A 28 1.01 -2.38 9.50
CA ARG A 28 0.90 -3.81 9.27
C ARG A 28 -0.46 -4.31 9.75
N THR A 29 -0.98 -5.33 9.07
CA THR A 29 -2.17 -6.06 9.53
C THR A 29 -1.94 -6.68 10.90
N LEU A 30 -3.03 -6.99 11.64
CA LEU A 30 -2.95 -7.60 12.98
C LEU A 30 -2.20 -8.95 13.00
N ASP A 31 -2.23 -9.69 11.90
CA ASP A 31 -1.48 -10.93 11.73
C ASP A 31 -0.02 -10.71 11.30
N GLY A 32 0.40 -9.45 11.11
CA GLY A 32 1.76 -9.08 10.74
C GLY A 32 2.16 -9.42 9.30
N ASN A 33 1.28 -10.02 8.48
CA ASN A 33 1.62 -10.57 7.17
C ASN A 33 1.11 -9.74 5.98
N GLY A 34 0.62 -8.54 6.21
CA GLY A 34 0.15 -7.61 5.18
C GLY A 34 0.32 -6.16 5.59
N MET A 35 0.12 -5.24 4.66
CA MET A 35 0.16 -3.80 4.86
C MET A 35 -1.17 -3.18 4.48
N LEU A 36 -1.73 -2.35 5.36
CA LEU A 36 -2.95 -1.61 5.09
C LEU A 36 -2.60 -0.22 4.54
N VAL A 37 -2.94 0.01 3.29
CA VAL A 37 -2.76 1.28 2.58
C VAL A 37 -4.11 1.99 2.49
N GLY A 38 -4.20 3.20 3.00
CA GLY A 38 -5.45 3.95 3.08
C GLY A 38 -6.18 3.80 4.42
N SER A 39 -7.41 4.30 4.49
CA SER A 39 -8.17 4.36 5.75
C SER A 39 -8.94 3.06 5.99
N TRP A 40 -8.79 2.49 7.19
CA TRP A 40 -9.56 1.31 7.61
C TRP A 40 -11.10 1.52 7.64
N ILE A 41 -11.56 2.80 7.57
CA ILE A 41 -12.98 3.15 7.45
C ILE A 41 -13.40 3.47 6.01
N ALA A 42 -12.51 3.29 5.01
CA ALA A 42 -12.88 3.49 3.62
C ALA A 42 -14.05 2.55 3.23
N PRO A 43 -15.01 3.02 2.43
CA PRO A 43 -16.19 2.21 2.08
C PRO A 43 -15.83 0.95 1.29
N VAL A 44 -14.77 0.97 0.50
CA VAL A 44 -14.27 -0.19 -0.24
C VAL A 44 -12.99 -0.69 0.43
N GLN A 45 -12.98 -1.96 0.81
CA GLN A 45 -11.84 -2.63 1.44
C GLN A 45 -11.41 -3.81 0.55
N LEU A 46 -10.20 -3.76 0.02
CA LEU A 46 -9.66 -4.84 -0.82
C LEU A 46 -8.47 -5.50 -0.16
N ALA A 47 -8.34 -6.81 -0.33
CA ALA A 47 -7.08 -7.51 -0.18
C ALA A 47 -6.51 -7.80 -1.57
N ILE A 48 -5.25 -7.43 -1.82
CA ILE A 48 -4.54 -7.71 -3.07
C ILE A 48 -3.42 -8.67 -2.76
N PHE A 49 -3.55 -9.90 -3.27
CA PHE A 49 -2.55 -10.94 -3.16
C PHE A 49 -1.64 -10.86 -4.38
N CYS A 50 -0.39 -10.50 -4.15
CA CYS A 50 0.60 -10.29 -5.20
C CYS A 50 1.91 -11.00 -4.91
N GLU A 51 2.70 -11.15 -5.94
CA GLU A 51 4.05 -11.72 -5.89
C GLU A 51 4.99 -10.78 -6.67
N PRO A 52 6.09 -10.30 -6.08
CA PRO A 52 6.93 -9.27 -6.70
C PRO A 52 7.52 -9.60 -8.07
N GLN A 53 7.72 -10.88 -8.40
CA GLN A 53 8.21 -11.32 -9.72
C GLN A 53 7.08 -11.74 -10.67
N CYS A 54 5.80 -11.68 -10.26
CA CYS A 54 4.68 -12.12 -11.08
C CYS A 54 4.38 -11.11 -12.21
N PRO A 55 4.47 -11.52 -13.50
CA PRO A 55 4.21 -10.61 -14.63
C PRO A 55 2.76 -10.09 -14.64
N HIS A 56 1.80 -10.94 -14.26
CA HIS A 56 0.39 -10.52 -14.20
C HIS A 56 0.12 -9.51 -13.07
N CYS A 57 0.92 -9.52 -11.97
CA CYS A 57 0.84 -8.47 -10.97
C CYS A 57 1.39 -7.15 -11.51
N ALA A 58 2.46 -7.19 -12.32
CA ALA A 58 2.97 -5.99 -12.99
C ALA A 58 1.97 -5.45 -14.03
N GLU A 59 1.32 -6.32 -14.79
CA GLU A 59 0.25 -5.94 -15.71
C GLU A 59 -0.93 -5.29 -14.99
N PHE A 60 -1.38 -5.87 -13.87
CA PHE A 60 -2.42 -5.30 -13.02
C PHE A 60 -2.06 -3.91 -12.50
N GLU A 61 -0.87 -3.72 -11.91
CA GLU A 61 -0.43 -2.41 -11.41
C GLU A 61 -0.24 -1.40 -12.56
N SER A 62 0.19 -1.84 -13.74
CA SER A 62 0.30 -0.99 -14.93
C SER A 62 -1.06 -0.53 -15.45
N THR A 63 -2.09 -1.37 -15.34
CA THR A 63 -3.43 -1.11 -15.88
C THR A 63 -4.30 -0.33 -14.89
N ASP A 64 -4.30 -0.74 -13.63
CA ASP A 64 -5.23 -0.24 -12.60
C ASP A 64 -4.56 0.59 -11.50
N GLY A 65 -3.23 0.59 -11.41
CA GLY A 65 -2.49 1.22 -10.31
C GLY A 65 -2.82 2.71 -10.13
N ASP A 66 -2.94 3.48 -11.20
CA ASP A 66 -3.29 4.90 -11.14
C ASP A 66 -4.75 5.11 -10.65
N ARG A 67 -5.66 4.22 -11.04
CA ARG A 67 -7.05 4.25 -10.56
C ARG A 67 -7.15 3.89 -9.09
N LEU A 68 -6.36 2.88 -8.65
CA LEU A 68 -6.23 2.53 -7.24
C LEU A 68 -5.67 3.72 -6.43
N ALA A 69 -4.60 4.36 -6.92
CA ALA A 69 -4.03 5.55 -6.28
C ALA A 69 -5.05 6.69 -6.17
N ALA A 70 -5.82 6.98 -7.22
CA ALA A 70 -6.87 7.99 -7.19
C ALA A 70 -8.00 7.66 -6.19
N ALA A 71 -8.40 6.40 -6.09
CA ALA A 71 -9.42 5.94 -5.14
C ALA A 71 -8.91 5.99 -3.67
N LEU A 72 -7.63 5.63 -3.44
CA LEU A 72 -6.94 5.78 -2.15
C LEU A 72 -6.86 7.26 -1.73
N ALA A 73 -6.40 8.15 -2.63
CA ALA A 73 -6.31 9.59 -2.38
C ALA A 73 -7.67 10.22 -2.07
N GLY A 74 -8.73 9.72 -2.70
CA GLY A 74 -10.11 10.13 -2.45
C GLY A 74 -10.72 9.54 -1.17
N GLY A 75 -10.00 8.72 -0.40
CA GLY A 75 -10.50 8.07 0.81
C GLY A 75 -11.62 7.04 0.58
N ARG A 76 -11.85 6.65 -0.69
CA ARG A 76 -12.91 5.70 -1.08
C ARG A 76 -12.46 4.25 -0.99
N LEU A 77 -11.15 4.01 -0.98
CA LEU A 77 -10.52 2.70 -1.02
C LEU A 77 -9.50 2.55 0.11
N ALA A 78 -9.42 1.35 0.66
CA ALA A 78 -8.26 0.86 1.38
C ALA A 78 -7.81 -0.48 0.80
N ILE A 79 -6.51 -0.68 0.71
CA ILE A 79 -5.90 -1.88 0.17
C ILE A 79 -5.09 -2.56 1.26
N THR A 80 -5.35 -3.84 1.49
CA THR A 80 -4.46 -4.72 2.24
C THR A 80 -3.58 -5.48 1.25
N TYR A 81 -2.34 -5.05 1.07
CA TYR A 81 -1.37 -5.80 0.27
C TYR A 81 -0.87 -7.01 1.02
N ARG A 82 -0.86 -8.17 0.34
CA ARG A 82 -0.37 -9.46 0.82
C ARG A 82 0.62 -10.04 -0.18
N PHE A 83 1.89 -9.79 0.06
CA PHE A 83 2.96 -10.27 -0.81
C PHE A 83 3.35 -11.70 -0.50
N MET A 84 3.71 -12.43 -1.55
CA MET A 84 4.21 -13.79 -1.50
C MET A 84 5.57 -13.89 -2.20
N THR A 85 6.30 -14.99 -2.00
CA THR A 85 7.66 -15.16 -2.51
C THR A 85 7.88 -16.51 -3.18
N PHE A 86 6.80 -17.14 -3.66
CA PHE A 86 6.87 -18.50 -4.19
C PHE A 86 7.60 -18.61 -5.53
N LEU A 87 7.80 -17.51 -6.26
CA LEU A 87 8.55 -17.51 -7.51
C LEU A 87 10.05 -17.61 -7.29
N ASP A 88 10.59 -17.22 -6.15
CA ASP A 88 12.02 -17.41 -5.82
C ASP A 88 12.45 -18.87 -5.97
N GLY A 89 11.62 -19.81 -5.49
CA GLY A 89 11.91 -21.24 -5.65
C GLY A 89 11.87 -21.73 -7.10
N ARG A 90 11.06 -21.09 -7.95
CA ARG A 90 10.97 -21.42 -9.37
C ARG A 90 12.12 -20.82 -10.18
N HIS A 91 12.53 -19.62 -9.83
CA HIS A 91 13.58 -18.88 -10.52
C HIS A 91 14.97 -19.12 -9.92
N HIS A 92 15.05 -19.88 -8.80
CA HIS A 92 16.28 -20.15 -8.07
C HIS A 92 17.02 -18.88 -7.64
N ASN A 93 16.27 -17.88 -7.16
CA ASN A 93 16.77 -16.58 -6.68
C ASN A 93 16.12 -16.21 -5.34
N ASP A 94 16.36 -14.98 -4.84
CA ASP A 94 15.81 -14.39 -3.61
C ASP A 94 15.09 -13.07 -3.87
N VAL A 95 14.77 -12.77 -5.11
CA VAL A 95 14.27 -11.46 -5.54
C VAL A 95 12.95 -11.12 -4.84
N SER A 96 11.98 -12.05 -4.81
CA SER A 96 10.70 -11.79 -4.17
C SER A 96 10.83 -11.64 -2.66
N ALA A 97 11.69 -12.42 -2.00
CA ALA A 97 11.95 -12.28 -0.56
C ALA A 97 12.57 -10.93 -0.24
N ARG A 98 13.54 -10.47 -1.02
CA ARG A 98 14.22 -9.19 -0.89
C ARG A 98 13.27 -8.01 -1.11
N LEU A 99 12.46 -8.05 -2.18
CA LEU A 99 11.46 -7.02 -2.47
C LEU A 99 10.32 -7.02 -1.44
N THR A 100 9.90 -8.19 -0.93
CA THR A 100 8.95 -8.28 0.17
C THR A 100 9.49 -7.61 1.42
N ASN A 101 10.76 -7.82 1.78
CA ASN A 101 11.40 -7.12 2.91
C ASN A 101 11.41 -5.60 2.69
N ALA A 102 11.74 -5.11 1.49
CA ALA A 102 11.68 -3.68 1.16
C ALA A 102 10.26 -3.10 1.33
N LEU A 103 9.23 -3.81 0.87
CA LEU A 103 7.83 -3.41 1.04
C LEU A 103 7.39 -3.38 2.51
N PHE A 104 7.90 -4.30 3.34
CA PHE A 104 7.65 -4.30 4.78
C PHE A 104 8.44 -3.20 5.53
N LEU A 105 9.64 -2.82 5.04
CA LEU A 105 10.37 -1.65 5.54
C LEU A 105 9.65 -0.35 5.19
N ALA A 106 9.05 -0.29 3.99
CA ALA A 106 8.27 0.85 3.52
C ALA A 106 6.99 1.08 4.36
N ALA A 107 6.46 0.06 5.05
CA ALA A 107 5.37 0.19 6.01
C ALA A 107 5.86 0.83 7.32
N ASP A 108 6.26 2.09 7.24
CA ASP A 108 6.80 2.91 8.33
C ASP A 108 5.77 4.00 8.73
N PRO A 109 5.69 4.37 10.01
CA PRO A 109 4.77 5.42 10.47
C PRO A 109 4.92 6.78 9.75
N ALA A 110 6.08 7.07 9.17
CA ALA A 110 6.33 8.29 8.41
C ALA A 110 6.02 8.15 6.91
N THR A 111 5.66 6.94 6.44
CA THR A 111 5.30 6.69 5.04
C THR A 111 3.81 6.97 4.84
N SER A 112 3.49 7.88 3.91
CA SER A 112 2.10 8.11 3.53
C SER A 112 1.56 6.97 2.65
N PRO A 113 0.24 6.70 2.66
CA PRO A 113 -0.39 5.72 1.77
C PRO A 113 -0.07 5.95 0.29
N MET A 114 0.01 7.22 -0.13
CA MET A 114 0.29 7.57 -1.52
C MET A 114 1.75 7.29 -1.90
N ALA A 115 2.71 7.58 -1.00
CA ALA A 115 4.10 7.23 -1.21
C ALA A 115 4.30 5.71 -1.27
N TYR A 116 3.61 4.96 -0.40
CA TYR A 116 3.63 3.50 -0.42
C TYR A 116 3.07 2.95 -1.74
N GLN A 117 1.91 3.42 -2.19
CA GLN A 117 1.30 3.00 -3.46
C GLN A 117 2.21 3.33 -4.65
N ALA A 118 2.80 4.52 -4.69
CA ALA A 118 3.76 4.90 -5.72
C ALA A 118 4.97 3.96 -5.74
N PHE A 119 5.47 3.57 -4.57
CA PHE A 119 6.59 2.62 -4.46
C PHE A 119 6.22 1.22 -4.95
N VAL A 120 5.02 0.71 -4.63
CA VAL A 120 4.51 -0.56 -5.17
C VAL A 120 4.47 -0.52 -6.69
N GLN A 121 3.88 0.52 -7.28
CA GLN A 121 3.80 0.69 -8.74
C GLN A 121 5.20 0.77 -9.38
N ASP A 122 6.14 1.45 -8.74
CA ASP A 122 7.49 1.61 -9.28
C ASP A 122 8.26 0.31 -9.27
N LEU A 123 8.14 -0.50 -8.22
CA LEU A 123 8.71 -1.84 -8.16
C LEU A 123 8.21 -2.74 -9.30
N TYR A 124 6.90 -2.74 -9.57
CA TYR A 124 6.33 -3.53 -10.65
C TYR A 124 6.69 -3.00 -12.04
N ARG A 125 6.82 -1.69 -12.21
CA ARG A 125 7.28 -1.06 -13.46
C ARG A 125 8.72 -1.45 -13.83
N HIS A 126 9.56 -1.67 -12.83
CA HIS A 126 10.96 -2.04 -12.99
C HIS A 126 11.23 -3.54 -12.77
N GLN A 127 10.19 -4.36 -12.88
CA GLN A 127 10.32 -5.80 -12.79
C GLN A 127 11.27 -6.34 -13.85
N SER A 128 12.21 -7.20 -13.44
CA SER A 128 13.19 -7.83 -14.32
C SER A 128 13.54 -9.23 -13.81
N ALA A 129 14.15 -10.05 -14.68
CA ALA A 129 14.46 -11.45 -14.36
C ALA A 129 15.42 -11.60 -13.15
N ASP A 130 16.40 -10.70 -13.06
CA ASP A 130 17.38 -10.71 -11.96
C ASP A 130 16.95 -9.83 -10.77
N GLY A 131 15.83 -9.13 -10.94
CA GLY A 131 15.34 -8.11 -9.99
C GLY A 131 16.26 -6.89 -9.88
N PRO A 132 15.75 -5.77 -9.37
CA PRO A 132 16.56 -4.59 -9.07
C PRO A 132 17.50 -4.84 -7.88
N SER A 133 18.68 -4.21 -7.87
CA SER A 133 19.55 -4.21 -6.70
C SER A 133 18.92 -3.46 -5.53
N ASN A 134 19.42 -3.68 -4.30
CA ASN A 134 18.93 -2.94 -3.13
C ASN A 134 19.09 -1.42 -3.28
N ASP A 135 20.20 -0.97 -3.89
CA ASP A 135 20.41 0.46 -4.16
C ASP A 135 19.38 1.01 -5.15
N ALA A 136 19.03 0.23 -6.19
CA ALA A 136 17.99 0.62 -7.13
C ALA A 136 16.60 0.67 -6.45
N VAL A 137 16.28 -0.30 -5.60
CA VAL A 137 15.04 -0.31 -4.80
C VAL A 137 14.98 0.88 -3.84
N ALA A 138 16.12 1.22 -3.21
CA ALA A 138 16.22 2.40 -2.33
C ALA A 138 16.05 3.71 -3.11
N ALA A 139 16.55 3.80 -4.35
CA ALA A 139 16.31 4.95 -5.22
C ALA A 139 14.81 5.09 -5.56
N MET A 140 14.16 4.00 -5.96
CA MET A 140 12.70 3.97 -6.20
C MET A 140 11.91 4.40 -4.96
N ALA A 141 12.33 3.96 -3.76
CA ALA A 141 11.70 4.35 -2.50
C ALA A 141 11.77 5.88 -2.29
N ARG A 142 12.94 6.50 -2.51
CA ARG A 142 13.10 7.96 -2.41
C ARG A 142 12.27 8.70 -3.45
N GLU A 143 12.29 8.26 -4.71
CA GLU A 143 11.52 8.84 -5.81
C GLU A 143 10.01 8.77 -5.56
N SER A 144 9.56 7.71 -4.89
CA SER A 144 8.17 7.54 -4.46
C SER A 144 7.80 8.38 -3.23
N GLY A 145 8.75 9.06 -2.59
CA GLY A 145 8.51 9.93 -1.43
C GLY A 145 8.55 9.20 -0.08
N LEU A 146 9.19 8.02 0.00
CA LEU A 146 9.46 7.37 1.27
C LEU A 146 10.56 8.12 2.05
N PRO A 147 10.55 8.06 3.40
CA PRO A 147 11.61 8.67 4.22
C PRO A 147 12.99 8.12 3.88
N ASP A 148 14.01 8.98 3.91
CA ASP A 148 15.41 8.57 3.65
C ASP A 148 15.87 7.44 4.56
N VAL A 149 15.48 7.44 5.84
CA VAL A 149 15.81 6.37 6.79
C VAL A 149 15.26 5.00 6.35
N VAL A 150 14.10 4.97 5.70
CA VAL A 150 13.53 3.75 5.13
C VAL A 150 14.33 3.30 3.92
N ALA A 151 14.63 4.23 3.01
CA ALA A 151 15.44 3.96 1.82
C ALA A 151 16.86 3.47 2.19
N ASP A 152 17.48 4.05 3.21
CA ASP A 152 18.81 3.62 3.70
C ASP A 152 18.77 2.17 4.22
N ARG A 153 17.71 1.79 4.94
CA ARG A 153 17.52 0.42 5.42
C ARG A 153 17.29 -0.57 4.25
N ILE A 154 16.57 -0.14 3.23
CA ILE A 154 16.38 -0.92 1.99
C ILE A 154 17.74 -1.12 1.29
N ALA A 155 18.55 -0.06 1.14
CA ALA A 155 19.87 -0.14 0.54
C ALA A 155 20.80 -1.09 1.31
N ALA A 156 20.72 -1.07 2.66
CA ALA A 156 21.48 -1.98 3.53
C ALA A 156 21.02 -3.45 3.43
N GLY A 157 19.87 -3.72 2.82
CA GLY A 157 19.29 -5.06 2.75
C GLY A 157 18.74 -5.56 4.07
N ASP A 158 18.24 -4.65 4.92
CA ASP A 158 17.65 -5.00 6.21
C ASP A 158 16.44 -5.95 6.02
N ASN A 159 16.35 -6.93 6.92
CA ASN A 159 15.18 -7.80 6.98
C ASN A 159 14.13 -7.20 7.93
N ALA A 160 12.94 -6.93 7.40
CA ALA A 160 11.79 -6.47 8.19
C ALA A 160 10.95 -7.62 8.73
N VAL A 161 10.98 -8.77 8.02
CA VAL A 161 10.16 -9.96 8.29
C VAL A 161 10.89 -11.23 7.88
N ASP A 162 10.40 -12.37 8.38
CA ASP A 162 10.68 -13.67 7.78
C ASP A 162 9.81 -13.82 6.52
N ALA A 163 10.40 -13.61 5.35
CA ALA A 163 9.69 -13.64 4.08
C ALA A 163 9.09 -15.01 3.77
N ALA A 164 9.69 -16.11 4.23
CA ALA A 164 9.14 -17.45 4.08
C ALA A 164 7.89 -17.66 4.92
N ALA A 165 7.91 -17.23 6.18
CA ALA A 165 6.74 -17.29 7.06
C ALA A 165 5.59 -16.42 6.53
N VAL A 166 5.90 -15.22 6.02
CA VAL A 166 4.91 -14.33 5.37
C VAL A 166 4.31 -14.99 4.12
N ASN A 167 5.16 -15.59 3.27
CA ASN A 167 4.71 -16.34 2.09
C ASN A 167 3.71 -17.43 2.47
N ASP A 168 4.04 -18.27 3.44
CA ASP A 168 3.20 -19.40 3.82
C ASP A 168 1.85 -18.94 4.42
N ALA A 169 1.88 -17.92 5.26
CA ALA A 169 0.68 -17.31 5.82
C ALA A 169 -0.22 -16.71 4.72
N ASN A 170 0.35 -15.96 3.78
CA ASN A 170 -0.40 -15.33 2.69
C ASN A 170 -0.91 -16.35 1.67
N LYS A 171 -0.15 -17.42 1.38
CA LYS A 171 -0.64 -18.54 0.56
C LYS A 171 -1.85 -19.25 1.20
N ALA A 172 -1.83 -19.47 2.50
CA ALA A 172 -2.97 -20.05 3.20
C ALA A 172 -4.21 -19.15 3.08
N ARG A 173 -4.06 -17.84 3.30
CA ARG A 173 -5.16 -16.87 3.15
C ARG A 173 -5.64 -16.74 1.70
N LEU A 174 -4.74 -16.78 0.72
CA LEU A 174 -5.12 -16.78 -0.68
C LEU A 174 -5.97 -17.99 -1.03
N LYS A 175 -5.59 -19.17 -0.52
CA LYS A 175 -6.38 -20.40 -0.73
C LYS A 175 -7.76 -20.33 -0.09
N GLU A 176 -7.90 -19.65 1.06
CA GLU A 176 -9.19 -19.40 1.69
C GLU A 176 -10.04 -18.40 0.88
N ALA A 177 -9.41 -17.32 0.37
CA ALA A 177 -10.10 -16.28 -0.39
C ALA A 177 -10.49 -16.72 -1.82
N ASN A 178 -9.66 -17.55 -2.46
CA ASN A 178 -9.83 -18.03 -3.84
C ASN A 178 -9.49 -19.52 -3.94
N PRO A 179 -10.34 -20.42 -3.39
CA PRO A 179 -10.04 -21.85 -3.32
C PRO A 179 -9.94 -22.52 -4.68
N ASP A 180 -10.68 -22.03 -5.67
CA ASP A 180 -10.76 -22.63 -7.02
C ASP A 180 -9.56 -22.26 -7.88
N ASN A 181 -9.00 -21.06 -7.70
CA ASN A 181 -7.86 -20.58 -8.48
C ASN A 181 -6.94 -19.67 -7.64
N PRO A 182 -6.17 -20.23 -6.68
CA PRO A 182 -5.32 -19.47 -5.76
C PRO A 182 -4.05 -18.94 -6.45
N GLY A 183 -4.22 -18.04 -7.42
CA GLY A 183 -3.14 -17.42 -8.20
C GLY A 183 -2.93 -15.94 -7.85
N THR A 184 -1.87 -15.36 -8.42
CA THR A 184 -1.58 -13.92 -8.31
C THR A 184 -1.62 -13.23 -9.69
N PRO A 185 -2.17 -12.01 -9.78
CA PRO A 185 -2.85 -11.31 -8.68
C PRO A 185 -4.22 -11.93 -8.36
N THR A 186 -4.62 -11.90 -7.10
CA THR A 186 -6.02 -12.08 -6.71
C THR A 186 -6.45 -10.82 -5.97
N ILE A 187 -7.52 -10.18 -6.44
CA ILE A 187 -8.17 -9.05 -5.81
C ILE A 187 -9.42 -9.57 -5.09
N TYR A 188 -9.47 -9.39 -3.79
CA TYR A 188 -10.53 -9.90 -2.94
C TYR A 188 -11.24 -8.76 -2.21
N ASN A 189 -12.54 -8.65 -2.39
CA ASN A 189 -13.34 -7.65 -1.69
C ASN A 189 -13.64 -8.14 -0.26
N LEU A 190 -13.08 -7.44 0.73
CA LEU A 190 -13.24 -7.78 2.15
C LEU A 190 -14.64 -7.50 2.68
N ASN A 191 -15.40 -6.58 2.04
CA ASN A 191 -16.76 -6.24 2.43
C ASN A 191 -17.73 -7.34 2.01
N THR A 192 -17.64 -7.84 0.77
CA THR A 192 -18.52 -8.86 0.20
C THR A 192 -17.99 -10.28 0.38
N LYS A 193 -16.71 -10.43 0.75
CA LYS A 193 -16.00 -11.71 0.88
C LYS A 193 -15.99 -12.50 -0.43
N SER A 194 -15.67 -11.84 -1.53
CA SER A 194 -15.64 -12.44 -2.87
C SER A 194 -14.43 -11.98 -3.68
N VAL A 195 -13.98 -12.82 -4.59
CA VAL A 195 -12.99 -12.44 -5.60
C VAL A 195 -13.61 -11.42 -6.55
N VAL A 196 -12.86 -10.38 -6.88
CA VAL A 196 -13.25 -9.34 -7.82
C VAL A 196 -12.80 -9.76 -9.21
N ASP A 197 -13.72 -9.73 -10.19
CA ASP A 197 -13.37 -9.86 -11.59
C ASP A 197 -12.84 -8.51 -12.11
N THR A 198 -11.55 -8.45 -12.41
CA THR A 198 -10.87 -7.24 -12.89
C THR A 198 -10.81 -7.15 -14.42
N GLN A 199 -11.43 -8.09 -15.16
CA GLN A 199 -11.45 -8.05 -16.62
C GLN A 199 -12.41 -6.99 -17.16
N ASP A 200 -13.45 -6.63 -16.38
CA ASP A 200 -14.30 -5.49 -16.69
C ASP A 200 -13.56 -4.17 -16.37
N PRO A 201 -13.28 -3.29 -17.34
CA PRO A 201 -12.60 -2.02 -17.08
C PRO A 201 -13.30 -1.12 -16.03
N GLY A 202 -14.61 -1.32 -15.81
CA GLY A 202 -15.41 -0.58 -14.80
C GLY A 202 -15.40 -1.18 -13.41
N TRP A 203 -14.68 -2.27 -13.16
CA TRP A 203 -14.76 -3.04 -11.91
C TRP A 203 -14.57 -2.19 -10.63
N LEU A 204 -13.60 -1.26 -10.64
CA LEU A 204 -13.31 -0.43 -9.46
C LEU A 204 -14.41 0.60 -9.20
N ASP A 205 -14.99 1.19 -10.24
CA ASP A 205 -16.07 2.15 -10.12
C ASP A 205 -17.37 1.47 -9.64
N ALA A 206 -17.61 0.22 -10.08
CA ALA A 206 -18.74 -0.59 -9.64
C ALA A 206 -18.66 -0.96 -8.14
N LEU A 207 -17.47 -1.05 -7.56
CA LEU A 207 -17.32 -1.30 -6.11
C LEU A 207 -17.60 -0.05 -5.26
N ALA A 208 -17.48 1.15 -5.83
CA ALA A 208 -17.65 2.42 -5.14
C ALA A 208 -19.07 3.02 -5.31
N SER A 209 -19.94 2.34 -6.04
CA SER A 209 -21.36 2.72 -6.27
C SER A 209 -22.27 2.07 -5.23
#